data_025f45fc49897ed6d14b5d42ec94b848
#
_entry.id   025f45fc49897ed6d14b5d42ec94b848
#
_cell.length_a   1.000
_cell.length_b   1.000
_cell.length_c   1.000
_cell.angle_alpha   90.00
_cell.angle_beta   90.00
_cell.angle_gamma   90.00
#
_symmetry.space_group_name_H-M   'P 1'
#
loop_
_entity.id
_entity.type
_entity.pdbx_description
1 polymer ?
#
loop_
_entity_poly.entity_id
_entity_poly.type
_entity_poly.pdbx_seq_one_letter_code
_entity_poly.pdbx_strand_id
1 'polypeptide(L)'
;TLLLYDDHVVRLGALGTAKAPYRDWTWTPLKQPIGGPNFIELPDGRLIAGSRGFGATPGPHMVLYKMSAAGLDPLIELPSSGDCSHPGLWWHDGMLHVTYYSSHEGGKAAIYHAKVRVK
;
A
#
# COMPACT_ATOMS: atom_id res chain seq x y z
N THR A 1 -15.16 8.62 -2.28
CA THR A 1 -14.15 8.27 -1.27
C THR A 1 -13.79 6.81 -1.37
N LEU A 2 -12.50 6.53 -1.29
CA LEU A 2 -11.95 5.17 -1.32
C LEU A 2 -11.39 4.82 0.05
N LEU A 3 -11.43 3.55 0.38
CA LEU A 3 -10.85 3.01 1.61
C LEU A 3 -10.19 1.68 1.30
N LEU A 4 -8.99 1.48 1.83
CA LEU A 4 -8.34 0.18 1.83
C LEU A 4 -8.56 -0.50 3.18
N TYR A 5 -8.89 -1.77 3.12
CA TYR A 5 -9.14 -2.58 4.30
C TYR A 5 -8.43 -3.92 4.16
N ASP A 6 -7.73 -4.35 5.19
CA ASP A 6 -7.22 -5.70 5.26
C ASP A 6 -8.14 -6.57 6.11
N ASP A 7 -8.45 -7.74 5.61
CA ASP A 7 -9.26 -8.71 6.33
C ASP A 7 -8.35 -9.82 6.87
N HIS A 8 -8.12 -9.78 8.17
CA HIS A 8 -7.27 -10.77 8.84
C HIS A 8 -7.84 -12.18 8.83
N VAL A 9 -9.15 -12.34 8.63
CA VAL A 9 -9.81 -13.65 8.60
C VAL A 9 -9.60 -14.33 7.25
N VAL A 10 -9.93 -13.63 6.16
CA VAL A 10 -9.78 -14.17 4.79
C VAL A 10 -8.42 -13.87 4.19
N ARG A 11 -7.63 -13.02 4.83
CA ARG A 11 -6.28 -12.59 4.40
C ARG A 11 -6.26 -11.91 3.03
N LEU A 12 -7.37 -11.39 2.60
CA LEU A 12 -7.49 -10.57 1.39
C LEU A 12 -7.88 -9.15 1.77
N GLY A 13 -7.45 -8.20 0.97
CA GLY A 13 -7.89 -6.83 1.12
C GLY A 13 -9.24 -6.57 0.44
N ALA A 14 -9.80 -5.43 0.76
CA ALA A 14 -11.00 -4.94 0.09
C ALA A 14 -10.87 -3.44 -0.18
N LEU A 15 -11.48 -3.01 -1.29
CA LEU A 15 -11.59 -1.62 -1.68
C LEU A 15 -13.02 -1.16 -1.41
N GLY A 16 -13.17 -0.13 -0.59
CA GLY A 16 -14.46 0.47 -0.30
C GLY A 16 -14.65 1.77 -1.06
N THR A 17 -15.87 1.98 -1.57
CA THR A 17 -16.27 3.26 -2.18
C THR A 17 -17.56 3.75 -1.55
N ALA A 18 -17.63 5.05 -1.31
CA ALA A 18 -18.82 5.70 -0.77
C ALA A 18 -18.90 7.16 -1.21
N LYS A 19 -20.10 7.71 -1.18
CA LYS A 19 -20.37 9.15 -1.34
C LYS A 19 -20.82 9.74 -0.01
N ALA A 20 -20.63 11.05 0.16
CA ALA A 20 -21.13 11.73 1.33
C ALA A 20 -22.64 11.49 1.51
N PRO A 21 -23.12 11.27 2.72
CA PRO A 21 -22.47 11.34 4.04
C PRO A 21 -21.75 10.05 4.50
N TYR A 22 -21.28 9.20 3.59
CA TYR A 22 -20.44 8.01 3.85
C TYR A 22 -21.10 6.95 4.74
N ARG A 23 -22.38 6.73 4.55
CA ARG A 23 -23.16 5.72 5.30
C ARG A 23 -23.24 4.39 4.56
N ASP A 24 -23.28 4.45 3.23
CA ASP A 24 -23.42 3.28 2.38
C ASP A 24 -22.12 3.04 1.62
N TRP A 25 -21.47 1.91 1.89
CA TRP A 25 -20.21 1.51 1.29
C TRP A 25 -20.42 0.35 0.32
N THR A 26 -19.82 0.47 -0.84
CA THR A 26 -19.68 -0.65 -1.77
C THR A 26 -18.29 -1.22 -1.62
N TRP A 27 -18.17 -2.51 -1.38
CA TRP A 27 -16.91 -3.20 -1.17
C TRP A 27 -16.56 -4.08 -2.35
N THR A 28 -15.32 -3.93 -2.85
CA THR A 28 -14.76 -4.75 -3.92
C THR A 28 -13.60 -5.55 -3.33
N PRO A 29 -13.69 -6.89 -3.29
CA PRO A 29 -12.59 -7.73 -2.84
C PRO A 29 -11.36 -7.53 -3.72
N LEU A 30 -10.19 -7.43 -3.11
CA LEU A 30 -8.92 -7.42 -3.84
C LEU A 30 -8.50 -8.86 -4.12
N LYS A 31 -7.72 -9.03 -5.19
CA LYS A 31 -7.20 -10.35 -5.59
C LYS A 31 -5.95 -10.75 -4.81
N GLN A 32 -5.33 -9.80 -4.11
CA GLN A 32 -4.11 -10.00 -3.35
C GLN A 32 -4.30 -9.71 -1.87
N PRO A 33 -3.54 -10.40 -1.01
CA PRO A 33 -3.47 -10.02 0.41
C PRO A 33 -2.77 -8.69 0.57
N ILE A 34 -3.22 -7.90 1.52
CA ILE A 34 -2.59 -6.65 1.95
C ILE A 34 -2.51 -6.62 3.47
N GLY A 35 -1.60 -5.84 4.01
CA GLY A 35 -1.44 -5.68 5.46
C GLY A 35 -0.89 -4.31 5.81
N GLY A 36 -1.56 -3.61 6.73
CA GLY A 36 -1.21 -2.25 7.15
C GLY A 36 -1.19 -1.25 5.99
N PRO A 37 -2.25 -1.19 5.16
CA PRO A 37 -2.24 -0.36 3.96
C PRO A 37 -2.39 1.11 4.26
N ASN A 38 -1.89 1.93 3.33
CA ASN A 38 -2.11 3.36 3.27
C ASN A 38 -2.12 3.78 1.79
N PHE A 39 -2.70 4.92 1.48
CA PHE A 39 -2.62 5.46 0.12
C PHE A 39 -2.60 6.98 0.12
N ILE A 40 -2.16 7.55 -1.00
CA ILE A 40 -2.06 8.99 -1.24
C ILE A 40 -2.60 9.32 -2.62
N GLU A 41 -3.23 10.46 -2.75
CA GLU A 41 -3.55 11.06 -4.05
C GLU A 41 -2.43 12.02 -4.44
N LEU A 42 -1.86 11.80 -5.63
CA LEU A 42 -0.83 12.66 -6.19
C LEU A 42 -1.45 13.94 -6.76
N PRO A 43 -0.67 15.01 -6.97
CA PRO A 43 -1.19 16.26 -7.54
C PRO A 43 -1.89 16.12 -8.89
N ASP A 44 -1.57 15.09 -9.67
CA ASP A 44 -2.20 14.80 -10.95
C ASP A 44 -3.44 13.89 -10.85
N GLY A 45 -3.89 13.58 -9.62
CA GLY A 45 -5.07 12.76 -9.35
C GLY A 45 -4.83 11.25 -9.31
N ARG A 46 -3.62 10.78 -9.61
CA ARG A 46 -3.29 9.36 -9.47
C ARG A 46 -3.27 8.96 -8.01
N LEU A 47 -3.75 7.74 -7.73
CA LEU A 47 -3.72 7.16 -6.40
C LEU A 47 -2.59 6.12 -6.31
N ILE A 48 -1.75 6.26 -5.31
CA ILE A 48 -0.68 5.29 -5.01
C ILE A 48 -0.93 4.73 -3.62
N ALA A 49 -1.02 3.41 -3.55
CA ALA A 49 -1.15 2.69 -2.28
C ALA A 49 0.17 2.02 -1.92
N GLY A 50 0.40 1.85 -0.64
CA GLY A 50 1.50 1.05 -0.12
C GLY A 50 0.96 0.06 0.90
N SER A 51 1.50 -1.14 0.91
CA SER A 51 1.08 -2.20 1.83
C SER A 51 2.12 -3.31 1.90
N ARG A 52 2.13 -4.04 3.00
CA ARG A 52 2.73 -5.38 2.97
C ARG A 52 1.94 -6.22 1.99
N GLY A 53 2.65 -6.84 1.06
CA GLY A 53 2.04 -7.68 0.05
C GLY A 53 3.00 -8.77 -0.39
N PHE A 54 2.54 -9.54 -1.36
CA PHE A 54 3.33 -10.59 -1.99
C PHE A 54 3.49 -10.21 -3.46
N GLY A 55 4.68 -9.80 -3.83
CA GLY A 55 5.01 -9.41 -5.18
C GLY A 55 5.72 -10.53 -5.95
N ALA A 56 6.64 -10.14 -6.84
CA ALA A 56 7.41 -11.08 -7.63
C ALA A 56 8.41 -11.88 -6.78
N THR A 57 8.96 -11.29 -5.72
CA THR A 57 9.87 -11.96 -4.80
C THR A 57 9.09 -12.78 -3.76
N PRO A 58 9.48 -14.03 -3.48
CA PRO A 58 8.81 -14.84 -2.46
C PRO A 58 8.80 -14.19 -1.08
N GLY A 59 7.69 -14.36 -0.36
CA GLY A 59 7.49 -13.83 0.99
C GLY A 59 6.90 -12.41 1.02
N PRO A 60 6.65 -11.88 2.22
CA PRO A 60 6.08 -10.56 2.38
C PRO A 60 7.09 -9.46 2.09
N HIS A 61 6.67 -8.44 1.37
CA HIS A 61 7.46 -7.27 1.03
C HIS A 61 6.61 -6.00 1.15
N MET A 62 7.26 -4.86 1.30
CA MET A 62 6.63 -3.56 1.15
C MET A 62 6.44 -3.27 -0.33
N VAL A 63 5.20 -3.24 -0.78
CA VAL A 63 4.85 -3.06 -2.19
C VAL A 63 4.06 -1.77 -2.37
N LEU A 64 4.42 -1.01 -3.40
CA LEU A 64 3.62 0.12 -3.87
C LEU A 64 2.76 -0.33 -5.05
N TYR A 65 1.57 0.21 -5.11
CA TYR A 65 0.56 -0.13 -6.12
C TYR A 65 -0.01 1.13 -6.76
N LYS A 66 -0.33 1.05 -8.04
CA LYS A 66 -1.32 1.96 -8.62
C LYS A 66 -2.70 1.53 -8.15
N MET A 67 -3.46 2.45 -7.59
CA MET A 67 -4.79 2.19 -7.04
C MET A 67 -5.86 2.83 -7.91
N SER A 68 -6.93 2.11 -8.13
CA SER A 68 -8.14 2.60 -8.79
C SER A 68 -9.37 1.92 -8.20
N ALA A 69 -10.55 2.31 -8.64
CA ALA A 69 -11.79 1.63 -8.25
C ALA A 69 -11.83 0.15 -8.69
N ALA A 70 -10.98 -0.25 -9.65
CA ALA A 70 -10.87 -1.63 -10.12
C ALA A 70 -9.94 -2.49 -9.25
N GLY A 71 -9.12 -1.89 -8.39
CA GLY A 71 -8.20 -2.62 -7.51
C GLY A 71 -6.80 -2.02 -7.44
N LEU A 72 -5.84 -2.88 -7.14
CA LEU A 72 -4.44 -2.53 -6.98
C LEU A 72 -3.58 -3.23 -8.03
N ASP A 73 -2.77 -2.47 -8.75
CA ASP A 73 -1.78 -2.98 -9.69
C ASP A 73 -0.37 -2.75 -9.14
N PRO A 74 0.46 -3.81 -9.01
CA PRO A 74 1.83 -3.66 -8.49
C PRO A 74 2.65 -2.66 -9.30
N LEU A 75 3.34 -1.77 -8.62
CA LEU A 75 4.21 -0.75 -9.20
C LEU A 75 5.68 -1.06 -8.92
N ILE A 76 6.04 -1.28 -7.66
CA ILE A 76 7.40 -1.57 -7.23
C ILE A 76 7.41 -2.25 -5.86
N GLU A 77 8.34 -3.19 -5.66
CA GLU A 77 8.70 -3.70 -4.34
C GLU A 77 9.85 -2.87 -3.78
N LEU A 78 9.72 -2.46 -2.54
CA LEU A 78 10.81 -1.80 -1.82
C LEU A 78 11.64 -2.84 -1.06
N PRO A 79 12.95 -2.56 -0.82
CA PRO A 79 13.80 -3.44 -0.03
C PRO A 79 13.18 -3.71 1.34
N SER A 80 12.76 -4.94 1.58
CA SER A 80 11.98 -5.32 2.77
C SER A 80 11.85 -6.83 2.84
N SER A 81 11.64 -7.35 4.02
CA SER A 81 11.23 -8.75 4.22
C SER A 81 10.76 -8.96 5.65
N GLY A 82 10.20 -10.14 5.91
CA GLY A 82 9.75 -10.52 7.23
C GLY A 82 8.63 -9.62 7.74
N ASP A 83 8.78 -9.13 8.95
CA ASP A 83 7.84 -8.16 9.52
C ASP A 83 8.12 -6.77 8.91
N CYS A 84 7.27 -6.35 8.02
CA CYS A 84 7.35 -5.07 7.32
C CYS A 84 5.95 -4.55 6.98
N SER A 85 5.69 -3.28 7.17
CA SER A 85 4.38 -2.67 6.83
C SER A 85 4.30 -1.18 7.18
N HIS A 86 3.05 -0.69 7.21
CA HIS A 86 2.61 0.63 7.69
C HIS A 86 3.34 1.78 6.99
N PRO A 87 3.21 1.91 5.66
CA PRO A 87 3.89 2.97 4.93
C PRO A 87 3.31 4.35 5.26
N GLY A 88 4.20 5.30 5.55
CA GLY A 88 3.89 6.71 5.46
C GLY A 88 4.16 7.17 4.04
N LEU A 89 3.27 7.92 3.44
CA LEU A 89 3.36 8.37 2.05
C LEU A 89 3.30 9.89 2.00
N TRP A 90 4.25 10.50 1.33
CA TRP A 90 4.34 11.95 1.18
C TRP A 90 4.90 12.32 -0.19
N TRP A 91 4.20 13.20 -0.89
CA TRP A 91 4.66 13.72 -2.18
C TRP A 91 5.36 15.06 -1.95
N HIS A 92 6.62 15.15 -2.40
CA HIS A 92 7.42 16.37 -2.27
C HIS A 92 8.46 16.45 -3.39
N ASP A 93 8.59 17.63 -3.99
CA ASP A 93 9.55 17.92 -5.08
C ASP A 93 9.53 16.88 -6.21
N GLY A 94 8.34 16.48 -6.65
CA GLY A 94 8.18 15.56 -7.75
C GLY A 94 8.55 14.11 -7.43
N MET A 95 8.72 13.79 -6.15
CA MET A 95 9.08 12.45 -5.68
C MET A 95 8.07 11.97 -4.64
N LEU A 96 7.79 10.68 -4.66
CA LEU A 96 7.06 10.01 -3.59
C LEU A 96 8.04 9.56 -2.52
N HIS A 97 7.87 10.08 -1.31
CA HIS A 97 8.61 9.65 -0.14
C HIS A 97 7.80 8.59 0.60
N VAL A 98 8.44 7.48 0.92
CA VAL A 98 7.84 6.35 1.60
C VAL A 98 8.64 6.03 2.84
N THR A 99 8.01 6.09 4.01
CA THR A 99 8.59 5.56 5.25
C THR A 99 7.89 4.27 5.60
N TYR A 100 8.63 3.28 6.08
CA TYR A 100 8.07 1.99 6.48
C TYR A 100 9.02 1.31 7.46
N TYR A 101 8.50 0.34 8.20
CA TYR A 101 9.38 -0.52 8.98
C TYR A 101 9.62 -1.83 8.23
N SER A 102 10.78 -2.42 8.48
CA SER A 102 11.13 -3.74 7.95
C SER A 102 12.21 -4.38 8.82
N SER A 103 12.26 -5.70 8.80
CA SER A 103 13.24 -6.50 9.53
C SER A 103 14.23 -7.21 8.62
N HIS A 104 14.41 -6.72 7.38
CA HIS A 104 15.26 -7.38 6.38
C HIS A 104 16.77 -7.28 6.64
N GLU A 105 17.19 -6.37 7.50
CA GLU A 105 18.60 -6.26 7.90
C GLU A 105 18.79 -6.79 9.31
N GLY A 106 19.45 -7.93 9.44
CA GLY A 106 19.78 -8.52 10.73
C GLY A 106 18.59 -9.00 11.58
N GLY A 107 17.41 -9.15 11.00
CA GLY A 107 16.22 -9.64 11.69
C GLY A 107 15.61 -8.68 12.71
N LYS A 108 16.11 -7.46 12.82
CA LYS A 108 15.58 -6.44 13.72
C LYS A 108 14.75 -5.43 12.92
N ALA A 109 13.61 -5.04 13.47
CA ALA A 109 12.78 -4.01 12.87
C ALA A 109 13.50 -2.65 12.93
N ALA A 110 13.54 -1.97 11.80
CA ALA A 110 14.06 -0.60 11.67
C ALA A 110 13.15 0.20 10.76
N ILE A 111 13.24 1.53 10.86
CA ILE A 111 12.50 2.44 9.98
C ILE A 111 13.37 2.75 8.76
N TYR A 112 12.76 2.63 7.59
CA TYR A 112 13.37 2.92 6.30
C TYR A 112 12.67 4.08 5.62
N HIS A 113 13.41 4.79 4.80
CA HIS A 113 12.90 5.85 3.95
C HIS A 113 13.35 5.62 2.51
N ALA A 114 12.38 5.51 1.61
CA ALA A 114 12.62 5.41 0.18
C ALA A 114 12.11 6.65 -0.54
N LYS A 115 12.83 7.06 -1.58
CA LYS A 115 12.38 8.06 -2.55
C LYS A 115 12.06 7.34 -3.83
N VAL A 116 10.83 7.48 -4.31
CA VAL A 116 10.35 6.76 -5.48
C VAL A 116 9.93 7.76 -6.55
N ARG A 117 10.46 7.57 -7.75
CA ARG A 117 10.01 8.31 -8.92
C ARG A 117 8.82 7.57 -9.50
N VAL A 118 7.65 8.20 -9.46
CA VAL A 118 6.43 7.66 -10.05
C VAL A 118 6.28 8.23 -11.46
N LYS A 119 6.33 7.35 -12.44
CA LYS A 119 6.20 7.71 -13.86
C LYS A 119 4.75 7.64 -14.33
#